data_60f425ce3e85e1c66d6de9af3785e53b
#
_entry.id   60f425ce3e85e1c66d6de9af3785e53b
#
_cell.length_a   1.000
_cell.length_b   1.000
_cell.length_c   1.000
_cell.angle_alpha   90.00
_cell.angle_beta   90.00
_cell.angle_gamma   90.00
#
_symmetry.space_group_name_H-M   'P 1'
#
loop_
_entity.id
_entity.type
_entity.pdbx_description
1 polymer ?
#
loop_
_entity_poly.entity_id
_entity_poly.type
_entity_poly.pdbx_seq_one_letter_code
_entity_poly.pdbx_strand_id
1 'polypeptide(L)'
;PGNNNLLLFSAMVECGLKEFGGEWNFSVVKKALDSHKAWYKGDGVYGDGAEFHLDYYNSYVIHPLLLQVLKIAVKYDSSFLPFLDEEWIRFMRYAEIQERMIAPDGSYPVLGRSVSYRSAAFQVLGACALFQRLPQSLKPGQVRGAMTAMLKRLFEQPGTFDKDGWLTIGVCGEQKELGDTYLSTPCVYLCSLAFLPLGLPANNPFWCDPVEPWTGVKAFSGLEFPIDKFIKP
;
A
#
# COMPACT_ATOMS: atom_id res chain seq x y z
N PRO A 1 3.11 -22.45 -4.02
CA PRO A 1 2.24 -21.34 -3.63
C PRO A 1 0.95 -21.37 -4.42
N GLY A 2 -0.14 -20.84 -3.82
CA GLY A 2 -1.41 -20.69 -4.50
C GLY A 2 -1.30 -19.77 -5.72
N ASN A 3 -2.29 -19.81 -6.60
CA ASN A 3 -2.31 -18.97 -7.80
C ASN A 3 -2.96 -17.60 -7.47
N ASN A 4 -2.32 -16.85 -6.57
CA ASN A 4 -2.76 -15.57 -6.00
C ASN A 4 -1.55 -14.68 -5.64
N ASN A 5 -1.74 -13.66 -4.79
CA ASN A 5 -0.67 -12.74 -4.35
C ASN A 5 0.57 -13.45 -3.75
N LEU A 6 0.43 -14.68 -3.25
CA LEU A 6 1.57 -15.46 -2.70
C LEU A 6 2.67 -15.74 -3.74
N LEU A 7 2.39 -15.64 -5.04
CA LEU A 7 3.42 -15.71 -6.07
C LEU A 7 4.45 -14.60 -5.92
N LEU A 8 4.04 -13.40 -5.46
CA LEU A 8 4.98 -12.28 -5.25
C LEU A 8 5.92 -12.52 -4.07
N PHE A 9 5.47 -13.20 -3.01
CA PHE A 9 6.38 -13.58 -1.93
C PHE A 9 7.46 -14.54 -2.42
N SER A 10 7.08 -15.56 -3.22
CA SER A 10 8.05 -16.46 -3.82
C SER A 10 9.03 -15.72 -4.73
N ALA A 11 8.53 -14.82 -5.57
CA ALA A 11 9.36 -14.00 -6.45
C ALA A 11 10.32 -13.08 -5.65
N MET A 12 9.86 -12.50 -4.54
CA MET A 12 10.70 -11.66 -3.67
C MET A 12 11.83 -12.47 -3.02
N VAL A 13 11.57 -13.72 -2.60
CA VAL A 13 12.63 -14.60 -2.07
C VAL A 13 13.69 -14.84 -3.14
N GLU A 14 13.29 -15.19 -4.36
CA GLU A 14 14.22 -15.39 -5.47
C GLU A 14 15.02 -14.12 -5.80
N CYS A 15 14.33 -12.98 -5.86
CA CYS A 15 14.99 -11.68 -6.06
C CYS A 15 16.00 -11.37 -4.93
N GLY A 16 15.64 -11.64 -3.69
CA GLY A 16 16.54 -11.48 -2.55
C GLY A 16 17.78 -12.39 -2.65
N LEU A 17 17.59 -13.66 -2.97
CA LEU A 17 18.72 -14.59 -3.21
C LEU A 17 19.67 -14.02 -4.25
N LYS A 18 19.13 -13.50 -5.35
CA LYS A 18 19.96 -12.92 -6.43
C LYS A 18 20.72 -11.68 -6.01
N GLU A 19 20.06 -10.72 -5.33
CA GLU A 19 20.70 -9.49 -4.88
C GLU A 19 21.81 -9.74 -3.83
N PHE A 20 21.71 -10.83 -3.08
CA PHE A 20 22.74 -11.25 -2.12
C PHE A 20 23.79 -12.20 -2.71
N GLY A 21 23.82 -12.38 -4.02
CA GLY A 21 24.85 -13.17 -4.73
C GLY A 21 24.58 -14.68 -4.76
N GLY A 22 23.39 -15.13 -4.38
CA GLY A 22 22.96 -16.52 -4.47
C GLY A 22 22.44 -16.89 -5.87
N GLU A 23 22.24 -18.19 -6.06
CA GLU A 23 21.50 -18.70 -7.22
C GLU A 23 20.00 -18.43 -7.03
N TRP A 24 19.32 -18.11 -8.12
CA TRP A 24 17.88 -17.86 -8.14
C TRP A 24 17.19 -18.59 -9.27
N ASN A 25 15.90 -18.82 -9.10
CA ASN A 25 15.07 -19.39 -10.13
C ASN A 25 14.24 -18.30 -10.82
N PHE A 26 14.77 -17.72 -11.90
CA PHE A 26 14.10 -16.65 -12.63
C PHE A 26 12.72 -17.05 -13.20
N SER A 27 12.46 -18.35 -13.43
CA SER A 27 11.15 -18.80 -13.89
C SER A 27 10.03 -18.55 -12.85
N VAL A 28 10.37 -18.58 -11.56
CA VAL A 28 9.42 -18.22 -10.46
C VAL A 28 9.09 -16.74 -10.52
N VAL A 29 10.10 -15.90 -10.73
CA VAL A 29 9.92 -14.44 -10.88
C VAL A 29 9.06 -14.14 -12.10
N LYS A 30 9.42 -14.72 -13.26
CA LYS A 30 8.66 -14.54 -14.51
C LYS A 30 7.20 -14.96 -14.36
N LYS A 31 6.95 -16.12 -13.77
CA LYS A 31 5.57 -16.59 -13.51
C LYS A 31 4.77 -15.60 -12.67
N ALA A 32 5.35 -15.06 -11.61
CA ALA A 32 4.68 -14.07 -10.77
C ALA A 32 4.34 -12.80 -11.55
N LEU A 33 5.30 -12.28 -12.34
CA LEU A 33 5.10 -11.08 -13.16
C LEU A 33 4.04 -11.28 -14.24
N ASP A 34 4.11 -12.37 -15.00
CA ASP A 34 3.14 -12.70 -16.07
C ASP A 34 1.72 -12.87 -15.48
N SER A 35 1.60 -13.53 -14.32
CA SER A 35 0.32 -13.71 -13.65
C SER A 35 -0.28 -12.38 -13.22
N HIS A 36 0.49 -11.50 -12.55
CA HIS A 36 -0.03 -10.22 -12.10
C HIS A 36 -0.35 -9.28 -13.27
N LYS A 37 0.42 -9.34 -14.35
CA LYS A 37 0.07 -8.63 -15.58
C LYS A 37 -1.30 -9.05 -16.11
N ALA A 38 -1.60 -10.36 -16.10
CA ALA A 38 -2.90 -10.89 -16.52
C ALA A 38 -4.04 -10.60 -15.53
N TRP A 39 -3.75 -10.36 -14.25
CA TRP A 39 -4.74 -10.09 -13.21
C TRP A 39 -5.03 -8.60 -13.01
N TYR A 40 -4.45 -7.73 -13.81
CA TYR A 40 -4.79 -6.31 -13.78
C TYR A 40 -6.26 -6.09 -14.16
N LYS A 41 -6.99 -5.30 -13.38
CA LYS A 41 -8.43 -5.05 -13.53
C LYS A 41 -8.76 -3.65 -14.03
N GLY A 42 -7.75 -2.79 -14.15
CA GLY A 42 -7.93 -1.40 -14.56
C GLY A 42 -7.79 -0.41 -13.40
N ASP A 43 -7.63 0.84 -13.72
CA ASP A 43 -7.58 1.98 -12.81
C ASP A 43 -6.67 1.80 -11.58
N GLY A 44 -5.51 1.19 -11.78
CA GLY A 44 -4.54 0.94 -10.71
C GLY A 44 -4.88 -0.23 -9.80
N VAL A 45 -5.80 -1.13 -10.15
CA VAL A 45 -6.24 -2.23 -9.29
C VAL A 45 -5.94 -3.57 -9.91
N TYR A 46 -5.44 -4.50 -9.11
CA TYR A 46 -5.17 -5.90 -9.45
C TYR A 46 -6.16 -6.83 -8.73
N GLY A 47 -6.50 -7.93 -9.38
CA GLY A 47 -7.13 -9.07 -8.69
C GLY A 47 -6.11 -9.81 -7.82
N ASP A 48 -6.60 -10.45 -6.77
CA ASP A 48 -5.83 -11.41 -5.98
C ASP A 48 -5.97 -12.82 -6.58
N GLY A 49 -5.31 -13.03 -7.70
CA GLY A 49 -5.54 -14.12 -8.62
C GLY A 49 -6.43 -13.71 -9.79
N ALA A 50 -7.02 -14.67 -10.49
CA ALA A 50 -7.88 -14.42 -11.65
C ALA A 50 -9.18 -13.70 -11.27
N GLU A 51 -9.68 -13.93 -10.07
CA GLU A 51 -10.89 -13.31 -9.54
C GLU A 51 -10.58 -11.97 -8.88
N PHE A 52 -11.56 -11.07 -8.87
CA PHE A 52 -11.45 -9.78 -8.22
C PHE A 52 -12.14 -9.80 -6.85
N HIS A 53 -11.42 -9.32 -5.85
CA HIS A 53 -11.96 -9.04 -4.52
C HIS A 53 -11.66 -7.59 -4.16
N LEU A 54 -12.65 -6.86 -3.70
CA LEU A 54 -12.47 -5.51 -3.19
C LEU A 54 -11.92 -5.58 -1.76
N ASP A 55 -10.62 -5.50 -1.65
CA ASP A 55 -9.89 -5.49 -0.38
C ASP A 55 -8.62 -4.65 -0.47
N TYR A 56 -7.82 -4.60 0.59
CA TYR A 56 -6.58 -3.83 0.63
C TYR A 56 -5.33 -4.63 0.24
N TYR A 57 -5.45 -5.83 -0.34
CA TYR A 57 -4.27 -6.60 -0.76
C TYR A 57 -3.46 -5.92 -1.86
N ASN A 58 -4.07 -5.04 -2.63
CA ASN A 58 -3.34 -4.15 -3.52
C ASN A 58 -2.31 -3.29 -2.77
N SER A 59 -2.62 -2.86 -1.54
CA SER A 59 -1.72 -2.11 -0.68
C SER A 59 -0.82 -2.98 0.17
N TYR A 60 -1.36 -4.03 0.79
CA TYR A 60 -0.58 -4.88 1.70
C TYR A 60 0.56 -5.62 0.99
N VAL A 61 0.32 -6.08 -0.24
CA VAL A 61 1.20 -7.03 -0.93
C VAL A 61 1.45 -6.67 -2.38
N ILE A 62 0.37 -6.49 -3.20
CA ILE A 62 0.50 -6.58 -4.65
C ILE A 62 1.39 -5.47 -5.19
N HIS A 63 0.99 -4.22 -5.09
CA HIS A 63 1.79 -3.09 -5.58
C HIS A 63 3.20 -3.02 -4.97
N PRO A 64 3.37 -3.11 -3.63
CA PRO A 64 4.69 -2.98 -3.05
C PRO A 64 5.67 -4.06 -3.51
N LEU A 65 5.24 -5.32 -3.55
CA LEU A 65 6.12 -6.41 -3.96
C LEU A 65 6.30 -6.47 -5.47
N LEU A 66 5.23 -6.23 -6.25
CA LEU A 66 5.31 -6.23 -7.71
C LEU A 66 6.31 -5.18 -8.22
N LEU A 67 6.23 -3.96 -7.66
CA LEU A 67 7.17 -2.90 -8.00
C LEU A 67 8.63 -3.29 -7.69
N GLN A 68 8.90 -3.89 -6.51
CA GLN A 68 10.25 -4.29 -6.14
C GLN A 68 10.75 -5.46 -7.00
N VAL A 69 9.91 -6.45 -7.26
CA VAL A 69 10.24 -7.58 -8.14
C VAL A 69 10.57 -7.08 -9.55
N LEU A 70 9.76 -6.16 -10.11
CA LEU A 70 10.02 -5.56 -11.42
C LEU A 70 11.35 -4.79 -11.44
N LYS A 71 11.63 -3.97 -10.42
CA LYS A 71 12.91 -3.21 -10.31
C LYS A 71 14.14 -4.12 -10.31
N ILE A 72 14.02 -5.33 -9.80
CA ILE A 72 15.11 -6.30 -9.83
C ILE A 72 15.11 -7.05 -11.16
N ALA A 73 13.95 -7.52 -11.62
CA ALA A 73 13.83 -8.29 -12.87
C ALA A 73 14.41 -7.54 -14.09
N VAL A 74 14.15 -6.23 -14.22
CA VAL A 74 14.65 -5.41 -15.36
C VAL A 74 16.18 -5.33 -15.43
N LYS A 75 16.90 -5.57 -14.34
CA LYS A 75 18.38 -5.63 -14.35
C LYS A 75 18.90 -6.84 -15.11
N TYR A 76 18.09 -7.88 -15.23
CA TYR A 76 18.45 -9.18 -15.83
C TYR A 76 17.69 -9.46 -17.12
N ASP A 77 16.52 -8.89 -17.30
CA ASP A 77 15.70 -8.99 -18.51
C ASP A 77 14.97 -7.66 -18.76
N SER A 78 15.52 -6.87 -19.68
CA SER A 78 14.99 -5.55 -20.04
C SER A 78 13.61 -5.60 -20.71
N SER A 79 13.11 -6.77 -21.10
CA SER A 79 11.76 -6.92 -21.66
C SER A 79 10.66 -6.58 -20.65
N PHE A 80 10.98 -6.56 -19.34
CA PHE A 80 10.06 -6.12 -18.28
C PHE A 80 10.01 -4.60 -18.08
N LEU A 81 10.86 -3.82 -18.74
CA LEU A 81 10.87 -2.36 -18.56
C LEU A 81 9.52 -1.69 -18.86
N PRO A 82 8.79 -2.02 -19.95
CA PRO A 82 7.47 -1.46 -20.17
C PRO A 82 6.49 -1.77 -19.04
N PHE A 83 6.55 -2.96 -18.44
CA PHE A 83 5.69 -3.33 -17.33
C PHE A 83 6.07 -2.58 -16.04
N LEU A 84 7.35 -2.31 -15.80
CA LEU A 84 7.79 -1.46 -14.69
C LEU A 84 7.25 -0.03 -14.83
N ASP A 85 7.28 0.53 -16.05
CA ASP A 85 6.75 1.88 -16.30
C ASP A 85 5.23 1.94 -16.10
N GLU A 86 4.50 0.93 -16.60
CA GLU A 86 3.06 0.79 -16.34
C GLU A 86 2.77 0.67 -14.83
N GLU A 87 3.56 -0.14 -14.11
CA GLU A 87 3.36 -0.35 -12.69
C GLU A 87 3.58 0.94 -11.88
N TRP A 88 4.54 1.77 -12.25
CA TRP A 88 4.68 3.09 -11.61
C TRP A 88 3.43 3.96 -11.77
N ILE A 89 2.80 3.96 -12.94
CA ILE A 89 1.57 4.72 -13.20
C ILE A 89 0.43 4.17 -12.34
N ARG A 90 0.28 2.85 -12.28
CA ARG A 90 -0.74 2.14 -11.50
C ARG A 90 -0.55 2.35 -10.00
N PHE A 91 0.68 2.29 -9.54
CA PHE A 91 1.08 2.51 -8.15
C PHE A 91 0.72 3.94 -7.68
N MET A 92 1.07 4.95 -8.48
CA MET A 92 0.71 6.34 -8.18
C MET A 92 -0.81 6.56 -8.21
N ARG A 93 -1.51 5.93 -9.17
CA ARG A 93 -2.99 6.00 -9.22
C ARG A 93 -3.62 5.38 -7.98
N TYR A 94 -3.14 4.23 -7.53
CA TYR A 94 -3.65 3.59 -6.33
C TYR A 94 -3.39 4.45 -5.07
N ALA A 95 -2.24 5.11 -4.98
CA ALA A 95 -1.97 6.07 -3.91
C ALA A 95 -2.95 7.26 -3.91
N GLU A 96 -3.34 7.76 -5.10
CA GLU A 96 -4.35 8.83 -5.22
C GLU A 96 -5.72 8.36 -4.73
N ILE A 97 -6.13 7.14 -5.08
CA ILE A 97 -7.36 6.53 -4.57
C ILE A 97 -7.31 6.42 -3.04
N GLN A 98 -6.19 5.96 -2.49
CA GLN A 98 -6.02 5.83 -1.04
C GLN A 98 -6.17 7.15 -0.30
N GLU A 99 -5.56 8.24 -0.79
CA GLU A 99 -5.72 9.56 -0.16
C GLU A 99 -7.18 9.98 -0.10
N ARG A 100 -7.93 9.76 -1.18
CA ARG A 100 -9.37 10.06 -1.26
C ARG A 100 -10.24 9.21 -0.34
N MET A 101 -9.78 8.02 0.05
CA MET A 101 -10.49 7.15 0.98
C MET A 101 -10.40 7.62 2.44
N ILE A 102 -9.47 8.52 2.79
CA ILE A 102 -9.33 9.01 4.16
C ILE A 102 -10.38 10.11 4.43
N ALA A 103 -11.34 9.77 5.28
CA ALA A 103 -12.38 10.70 5.73
C ALA A 103 -11.79 11.84 6.59
N PRO A 104 -12.54 12.97 6.80
CA PRO A 104 -12.05 14.09 7.59
C PRO A 104 -11.60 13.75 9.02
N ASP A 105 -12.19 12.72 9.63
CA ASP A 105 -11.84 12.23 10.97
C ASP A 105 -10.74 11.17 10.98
N GLY A 106 -10.12 10.89 9.82
CA GLY A 106 -9.10 9.87 9.67
C GLY A 106 -9.63 8.43 9.49
N SER A 107 -10.94 8.22 9.51
CA SER A 107 -11.54 6.93 9.21
C SER A 107 -11.44 6.61 7.71
N TYR A 108 -11.60 5.34 7.36
CA TYR A 108 -11.61 4.86 5.98
C TYR A 108 -12.53 3.65 5.83
N PRO A 109 -12.97 3.29 4.62
CA PRO A 109 -13.83 2.14 4.41
C PRO A 109 -13.20 0.84 4.93
N VAL A 110 -13.93 0.08 5.74
CA VAL A 110 -13.50 -1.24 6.24
C VAL A 110 -13.95 -2.27 5.20
N LEU A 111 -13.04 -2.67 4.32
CA LEU A 111 -13.32 -3.52 3.16
C LEU A 111 -12.46 -4.78 3.17
N GLY A 112 -13.09 -5.90 2.82
CA GLY A 112 -12.42 -7.16 2.62
C GLY A 112 -11.87 -7.81 3.89
N ARG A 113 -10.93 -8.71 3.71
CA ARG A 113 -10.26 -9.48 4.76
C ARG A 113 -9.01 -8.76 5.29
N SER A 114 -8.45 -9.28 6.38
CA SER A 114 -7.18 -8.81 6.97
C SER A 114 -7.19 -7.34 7.39
N VAL A 115 -8.37 -6.79 7.69
CA VAL A 115 -8.52 -5.36 8.06
C VAL A 115 -7.77 -5.02 9.36
N SER A 116 -7.41 -6.02 10.16
CA SER A 116 -6.57 -5.89 11.36
C SER A 116 -5.13 -5.47 11.04
N TYR A 117 -4.70 -5.46 9.77
CA TYR A 117 -3.44 -4.86 9.35
C TYR A 117 -3.48 -3.33 9.38
N ARG A 118 -4.63 -2.75 9.74
CA ARG A 118 -4.83 -1.32 10.03
C ARG A 118 -4.21 -0.41 8.95
N SER A 119 -3.30 0.44 9.36
CA SER A 119 -2.63 1.44 8.52
C SER A 119 -1.84 0.85 7.34
N ALA A 120 -1.54 -0.46 7.31
CA ALA A 120 -0.96 -1.09 6.12
C ALA A 120 -1.86 -0.92 4.87
N ALA A 121 -3.17 -0.70 5.06
CA ALA A 121 -4.07 -0.33 3.97
C ALA A 121 -3.59 0.89 3.17
N PHE A 122 -2.71 1.73 3.74
CA PHE A 122 -2.15 2.94 3.13
C PHE A 122 -0.64 2.84 2.86
N GLN A 123 -0.09 1.62 2.81
CA GLN A 123 1.33 1.39 2.52
C GLN A 123 1.74 2.01 1.18
N VAL A 124 0.91 1.90 0.13
CA VAL A 124 1.24 2.44 -1.19
C VAL A 124 1.32 3.97 -1.16
N LEU A 125 0.40 4.64 -0.47
CA LEU A 125 0.44 6.10 -0.29
C LEU A 125 1.73 6.53 0.45
N GLY A 126 2.08 5.85 1.53
CA GLY A 126 3.32 6.09 2.27
C GLY A 126 4.57 5.81 1.44
N ALA A 127 4.57 4.74 0.64
CA ALA A 127 5.66 4.40 -0.26
C ALA A 127 5.82 5.41 -1.40
N CYS A 128 4.72 5.92 -1.98
CA CYS A 128 4.75 7.02 -2.94
C CYS A 128 5.44 8.27 -2.39
N ALA A 129 5.17 8.60 -1.13
CA ALA A 129 5.83 9.71 -0.45
C ALA A 129 7.33 9.43 -0.29
N LEU A 130 7.70 8.24 0.22
CA LEU A 130 9.11 7.82 0.39
C LEU A 130 9.87 7.86 -0.93
N PHE A 131 9.28 7.36 -2.01
CA PHE A 131 9.90 7.37 -3.34
C PHE A 131 9.88 8.75 -4.02
N GLN A 132 9.27 9.76 -3.38
CA GLN A 132 9.09 11.11 -3.94
C GLN A 132 8.38 11.07 -5.30
N ARG A 133 7.37 10.20 -5.42
CA ARG A 133 6.57 9.99 -6.63
C ARG A 133 5.08 10.18 -6.37
N LEU A 134 4.73 11.16 -5.53
CA LEU A 134 3.32 11.53 -5.37
C LEU A 134 2.74 12.04 -6.70
N PRO A 135 1.50 11.65 -7.04
CA PRO A 135 0.79 12.24 -8.18
C PRO A 135 0.73 13.77 -8.06
N GLN A 136 0.68 14.48 -9.19
CA GLN A 136 0.60 15.95 -9.19
C GLN A 136 -0.63 16.51 -8.46
N SER A 137 -1.69 15.72 -8.32
CA SER A 137 -2.90 16.05 -7.57
C SER A 137 -2.70 16.05 -6.05
N LEU A 138 -1.61 15.45 -5.55
CA LEU A 138 -1.34 15.27 -4.13
C LEU A 138 -0.09 16.04 -3.70
N LYS A 139 -0.27 16.97 -2.77
CA LYS A 139 0.85 17.69 -2.17
C LYS A 139 1.42 16.92 -0.97
N PRO A 140 2.75 17.01 -0.71
CA PRO A 140 3.39 16.31 0.41
C PRO A 140 2.74 16.62 1.77
N GLY A 141 2.48 17.89 2.08
CA GLY A 141 1.82 18.30 3.34
C GLY A 141 0.37 17.82 3.46
N GLN A 142 -0.34 17.69 2.33
CA GLN A 142 -1.69 17.12 2.27
C GLN A 142 -1.66 15.64 2.64
N VAL A 143 -0.76 14.86 2.03
CA VAL A 143 -0.60 13.43 2.30
C VAL A 143 -0.17 13.18 3.75
N ARG A 144 0.78 13.97 4.27
CA ARG A 144 1.17 13.89 5.68
C ARG A 144 0.00 14.14 6.61
N GLY A 145 -0.82 15.16 6.34
CA GLY A 145 -2.02 15.48 7.12
C GLY A 145 -3.01 14.31 7.15
N ALA A 146 -3.35 13.77 5.98
CA ALA A 146 -4.27 12.64 5.83
C ALA A 146 -3.76 11.39 6.58
N MET A 147 -2.51 11.00 6.34
CA MET A 147 -1.90 9.84 7.01
C MET A 147 -1.81 10.03 8.52
N THR A 148 -1.48 11.23 9.00
CA THR A 148 -1.42 11.51 10.43
C THR A 148 -2.79 11.38 11.08
N ALA A 149 -3.85 11.92 10.47
CA ALA A 149 -5.21 11.80 10.96
C ALA A 149 -5.65 10.33 11.05
N MET A 150 -5.38 9.55 10.00
CA MET A 150 -5.67 8.12 9.95
C MET A 150 -4.89 7.34 11.03
N LEU A 151 -3.60 7.57 11.19
CA LEU A 151 -2.79 6.92 12.23
C LEU A 151 -3.31 7.24 13.64
N LYS A 152 -3.60 8.50 13.94
CA LYS A 152 -4.20 8.89 15.23
C LYS A 152 -5.53 8.18 15.45
N ARG A 153 -6.40 8.16 14.45
CA ARG A 153 -7.69 7.48 14.52
C ARG A 153 -7.56 6.01 14.89
N LEU A 154 -6.56 5.31 14.36
CA LEU A 154 -6.37 3.88 14.57
C LEU A 154 -5.65 3.55 15.89
N PHE A 155 -4.64 4.34 16.25
CA PHE A 155 -3.71 3.96 17.32
C PHE A 155 -3.98 4.64 18.66
N GLU A 156 -4.71 5.76 18.70
CA GLU A 156 -5.09 6.44 19.95
C GLU A 156 -6.35 5.84 20.59
N GLN A 157 -6.98 4.83 19.97
CA GLN A 157 -8.16 4.20 20.53
C GLN A 157 -7.81 3.28 21.72
N PRO A 158 -8.57 3.36 22.82
CA PRO A 158 -8.42 2.43 23.95
C PRO A 158 -8.49 0.96 23.49
N GLY A 159 -7.62 0.11 24.01
CA GLY A 159 -7.56 -1.31 23.67
C GLY A 159 -6.84 -1.64 22.38
N THR A 160 -6.29 -0.65 21.65
CA THR A 160 -5.42 -0.92 20.49
C THR A 160 -4.12 -1.62 20.92
N PHE A 161 -3.61 -1.26 22.08
CA PHE A 161 -2.51 -1.96 22.73
C PHE A 161 -3.02 -2.65 24.00
N ASP A 162 -2.54 -3.85 24.25
CA ASP A 162 -2.84 -4.57 25.48
C ASP A 162 -2.06 -3.98 26.69
N LYS A 163 -2.26 -4.59 27.87
CA LYS A 163 -1.60 -4.14 29.11
C LYS A 163 -0.06 -4.22 29.08
N ASP A 164 0.50 -5.01 28.18
CA ASP A 164 1.94 -5.24 28.02
C ASP A 164 2.51 -4.44 26.82
N GLY A 165 1.68 -3.62 26.15
CA GLY A 165 2.05 -2.77 25.03
C GLY A 165 2.05 -3.44 23.67
N TRP A 166 1.50 -4.66 23.53
CA TRP A 166 1.38 -5.34 22.26
C TRP A 166 0.10 -4.93 21.51
N LEU A 167 0.21 -4.86 20.19
CA LEU A 167 -0.97 -4.61 19.35
C LEU A 167 -1.97 -5.76 19.45
N THR A 168 -3.22 -5.39 19.65
CA THR A 168 -4.36 -6.32 19.64
C THR A 168 -4.87 -6.54 18.21
N ILE A 169 -5.67 -7.58 17.99
CA ILE A 169 -6.40 -7.80 16.74
C ILE A 169 -7.57 -6.80 16.70
N GLY A 170 -7.71 -6.08 15.60
CA GLY A 170 -8.78 -5.11 15.39
C GLY A 170 -8.40 -3.97 14.46
N VAL A 171 -9.34 -3.13 14.10
CA VAL A 171 -9.12 -1.87 13.37
C VAL A 171 -8.93 -0.73 14.35
N CYS A 172 -9.93 -0.48 15.21
CA CYS A 172 -9.87 0.52 16.27
C CYS A 172 -10.12 -0.18 17.62
N GLY A 173 -9.10 -0.27 18.47
CA GLY A 173 -9.16 -1.05 19.70
C GLY A 173 -9.05 -2.56 19.46
N GLU A 174 -9.46 -3.36 20.46
CA GLU A 174 -9.49 -4.82 20.37
C GLU A 174 -10.82 -5.29 19.76
N GLN A 175 -10.74 -6.04 18.65
CA GLN A 175 -11.90 -6.56 17.92
C GLN A 175 -11.57 -7.99 17.45
N LYS A 176 -11.59 -8.96 18.35
CA LYS A 176 -11.11 -10.35 18.15
C LYS A 176 -11.77 -11.05 16.98
N GLU A 177 -13.04 -10.77 16.72
CA GLU A 177 -13.81 -11.36 15.61
C GLU A 177 -13.29 -10.97 14.22
N LEU A 178 -12.43 -9.94 14.13
CA LEU A 178 -11.75 -9.57 12.88
C LEU A 178 -10.48 -10.40 12.61
N GLY A 179 -10.20 -11.39 13.45
CA GLY A 179 -9.09 -12.32 13.26
C GLY A 179 -9.43 -13.39 12.25
N ASP A 180 -8.90 -13.29 11.02
CA ASP A 180 -8.94 -14.38 10.06
C ASP A 180 -8.17 -15.61 10.61
N THR A 181 -8.51 -16.81 10.13
CA THR A 181 -7.93 -18.08 10.63
C THR A 181 -6.40 -18.17 10.49
N TYR A 182 -5.82 -17.40 9.60
CA TYR A 182 -4.36 -17.32 9.38
C TYR A 182 -3.71 -16.14 10.11
N LEU A 183 -4.51 -15.28 10.76
CA LEU A 183 -4.02 -14.04 11.35
C LEU A 183 -3.51 -14.29 12.76
N SER A 184 -2.28 -13.93 13.01
CA SER A 184 -1.66 -14.00 14.35
C SER A 184 -1.24 -12.60 14.80
N THR A 185 -0.95 -12.43 16.10
CA THR A 185 -0.50 -11.15 16.65
C THR A 185 0.67 -10.52 15.86
N PRO A 186 1.72 -11.24 15.41
CA PRO A 186 2.76 -10.66 14.57
C PRO A 186 2.25 -10.06 13.26
N CYS A 187 1.20 -10.62 12.66
CA CYS A 187 0.68 -10.14 11.38
C CYS A 187 0.13 -8.70 11.46
N VAL A 188 -0.42 -8.28 12.60
CA VAL A 188 -0.98 -6.93 12.77
C VAL A 188 0.10 -5.85 12.69
N TYR A 189 1.39 -6.20 12.89
CA TYR A 189 2.51 -5.29 12.77
C TYR A 189 2.86 -4.90 11.32
N LEU A 190 2.18 -5.47 10.31
CA LEU A 190 2.19 -4.91 8.96
C LEU A 190 1.77 -3.44 8.95
N CYS A 191 0.99 -3.00 9.93
CA CYS A 191 0.64 -1.59 10.10
C CYS A 191 1.86 -0.65 10.11
N SER A 192 3.04 -1.14 10.50
CA SER A 192 4.29 -0.36 10.50
C SER A 192 4.69 0.12 9.10
N LEU A 193 4.20 -0.50 8.06
CA LEU A 193 4.47 -0.11 6.67
C LEU A 193 3.87 1.26 6.28
N ALA A 194 2.93 1.78 7.06
CA ALA A 194 2.47 3.17 6.89
C ALA A 194 3.52 4.20 7.32
N PHE A 195 4.52 3.81 8.09
CA PHE A 195 5.60 4.68 8.58
C PHE A 195 6.79 4.79 7.60
N LEU A 196 6.69 4.25 6.38
CA LEU A 196 7.72 4.37 5.34
C LEU A 196 8.22 5.81 5.13
N PRO A 197 7.39 6.87 5.19
CA PRO A 197 7.85 8.24 5.05
C PRO A 197 8.87 8.69 6.11
N LEU A 198 8.99 8.00 7.25
CA LEU A 198 10.04 8.27 8.24
C LEU A 198 11.47 8.07 7.67
N GLY A 199 11.61 7.34 6.56
CA GLY A 199 12.87 7.23 5.82
C GLY A 199 13.27 8.49 5.05
N LEU A 200 12.40 9.50 4.94
CA LEU A 200 12.71 10.77 4.29
C LEU A 200 13.55 11.68 5.22
N PRO A 201 14.52 12.44 4.68
CA PRO A 201 15.28 13.39 5.47
C PRO A 201 14.37 14.49 6.01
N ALA A 202 14.73 15.06 7.19
CA ALA A 202 13.90 16.02 7.90
C ALA A 202 13.59 17.31 7.10
N ASN A 203 14.44 17.66 6.15
CA ASN A 203 14.25 18.81 5.24
C ASN A 203 13.45 18.50 3.99
N ASN A 204 12.88 17.30 3.88
CA ASN A 204 12.05 16.95 2.73
C ASN A 204 10.72 17.72 2.77
N PRO A 205 10.15 18.14 1.63
CA PRO A 205 8.82 18.77 1.55
C PRO A 205 7.72 18.02 2.30
N PHE A 206 7.80 16.68 2.35
CA PHE A 206 6.86 15.89 3.14
C PHE A 206 6.80 16.33 4.62
N TRP A 207 7.92 16.74 5.20
CA TRP A 207 8.01 17.19 6.59
C TRP A 207 7.90 18.71 6.75
N CYS A 208 8.49 19.48 5.81
CA CYS A 208 8.65 20.92 5.93
C CYS A 208 7.47 21.71 5.39
N ASP A 209 6.75 21.20 4.38
CA ASP A 209 5.60 21.89 3.84
C ASP A 209 4.49 22.01 4.90
N PRO A 210 3.72 23.10 4.88
CA PRO A 210 2.56 23.24 5.76
C PRO A 210 1.57 22.10 5.52
N VAL A 211 0.88 21.69 6.56
CA VAL A 211 -0.23 20.73 6.43
C VAL A 211 -1.36 21.41 5.64
N GLU A 212 -1.82 20.75 4.59
CA GLU A 212 -2.95 21.19 3.80
C GLU A 212 -4.13 20.23 3.98
N PRO A 213 -5.37 20.72 3.85
CA PRO A 213 -6.55 19.85 3.83
C PRO A 213 -6.42 18.79 2.72
N TRP A 214 -6.63 17.53 3.07
CA TRP A 214 -6.69 16.45 2.08
C TRP A 214 -8.06 16.38 1.42
N THR A 215 -8.22 15.56 0.39
CA THR A 215 -9.42 15.51 -0.44
C THR A 215 -10.68 15.29 0.38
N GLY A 216 -10.67 14.38 1.36
CA GLY A 216 -11.81 14.15 2.23
C GLY A 216 -12.20 15.39 3.04
N VAL A 217 -11.23 16.10 3.62
CA VAL A 217 -11.51 17.37 4.33
C VAL A 217 -12.06 18.42 3.38
N LYS A 218 -11.44 18.61 2.21
CA LYS A 218 -11.92 19.58 1.21
C LYS A 218 -13.38 19.32 0.84
N ALA A 219 -13.69 18.05 0.50
CA ALA A 219 -15.03 17.65 0.06
C ALA A 219 -16.11 17.94 1.10
N PHE A 220 -15.87 17.57 2.35
CA PHE A 220 -16.85 17.73 3.42
C PHE A 220 -16.85 19.10 4.11
N SER A 221 -15.91 20.00 3.70
CA SER A 221 -15.89 21.40 4.13
C SER A 221 -16.33 22.37 3.02
N GLY A 222 -16.79 21.86 1.88
CA GLY A 222 -17.22 22.68 0.75
C GLY A 222 -16.08 23.41 0.02
N LEU A 223 -14.84 22.93 0.16
CA LEU A 223 -13.69 23.50 -0.54
C LEU A 223 -13.52 22.85 -1.92
N GLU A 224 -12.98 23.61 -2.86
CA GLU A 224 -12.67 23.12 -4.20
C GLU A 224 -11.56 22.05 -4.16
N PHE A 225 -11.72 21.00 -4.96
CA PHE A 225 -10.73 19.97 -5.18
C PHE A 225 -10.86 19.37 -6.60
N PRO A 226 -9.80 18.79 -7.17
CA PRO A 226 -9.85 18.21 -8.51
C PRO A 226 -10.80 17.01 -8.58
N ILE A 227 -11.60 16.96 -9.67
CA ILE A 227 -12.40 15.76 -9.96
C ILE A 227 -11.48 14.56 -10.15
N ASP A 228 -11.95 13.39 -9.70
CA ASP A 228 -11.25 12.14 -9.89
C ASP A 228 -11.22 11.70 -11.35
N LYS A 229 -10.08 11.19 -11.82
CA LYS A 229 -9.91 10.74 -13.19
C LYS A 229 -9.21 9.37 -13.19
N PHE A 230 -9.86 8.39 -13.78
CA PHE A 230 -9.24 7.08 -13.99
C PHE A 230 -8.07 7.17 -14.97
N ILE A 231 -7.12 6.25 -14.84
CA ILE A 231 -6.06 6.04 -15.83
C ILE A 231 -6.61 5.18 -16.98
N LYS A 232 -6.29 5.58 -18.21
CA LYS A 232 -6.65 4.78 -19.38
C LYS A 232 -5.88 3.45 -19.35
N PRO A 233 -6.50 2.36 -19.81
CA PRO A 233 -5.84 1.06 -19.97
C PRO A 233 -4.62 1.13 -20.88
#